data_d250126cf5e3fe61b9f563aee1ae02e6
#
_entry.id   d250126cf5e3fe61b9f563aee1ae02e6
#
_cell.length_a   1.000
_cell.length_b   1.000
_cell.length_c   1.000
_cell.angle_alpha   90.00
_cell.angle_beta   90.00
_cell.angle_gamma   90.00
#
_symmetry.space_group_name_H-M   'P 1'
#
loop_
_entity.id
_entity.type
_entity.pdbx_description
1 polymer ?
#
loop_
_entity_poly.entity_id
_entity_poly.type
_entity_poly.pdbx_seq_one_letter_code
_entity_poly.pdbx_strand_id
1 'polypeptide(L)'
;MHYFGKIKNIINEKGGIFFVTYIFKRLVLMVGNHFFWSSNKRAIINATKNKQVIIINKTIEWNYAFQRTQQLATQFSKKPDFCVIYVTEPTVYYDYFINIDKINDHLFCFSYKHYLLLDELLSTSKSRILYITNLLNYENDIKISYDKMVYEYIDELSLWFKDDMNKGLELHKKAIRDADLIVATATKLYEETQKITDKVILCENAGDYDFFSKIDTYKSNELISKISAKYDCILGYYGMLAEWFDFDLIKEIARKHNNWAWVLIGSTYPNYDLSQNKLENYDNIYILGAKPYTDLPTYIKKINILTIPFKLNDITASTSPVKLFEYMAANKPIITSNMKECRRYKSVNIYQTTDQFEVIVEKIMNMTSDESKEYVKILEKDAKDNTWEKRADMIIDYLNLY
;
A
#
# COMPACT_ATOMS: atom_id res chain seq x y z
N MET A 1 13.16 31.45 -30.16
CA MET A 1 12.96 30.66 -31.39
C MET A 1 12.42 29.24 -31.14
N HIS A 2 12.75 28.58 -30.08
CA HIS A 2 12.29 27.18 -29.80
C HIS A 2 10.75 27.02 -29.60
N TYR A 3 10.07 28.04 -29.09
CA TYR A 3 8.62 28.04 -28.87
C TYR A 3 7.79 28.15 -30.14
N PHE A 4 8.24 28.96 -31.14
CA PHE A 4 7.55 29.12 -32.40
C PHE A 4 7.57 27.85 -33.26
N GLY A 5 8.65 27.05 -33.18
CA GLY A 5 8.74 25.77 -33.88
C GLY A 5 7.74 24.73 -33.35
N LYS A 6 7.54 24.65 -32.04
CA LYS A 6 6.54 23.76 -31.43
C LYS A 6 5.10 24.15 -31.81
N ILE A 7 4.80 25.43 -31.83
CA ILE A 7 3.47 25.95 -32.24
C ILE A 7 3.17 25.56 -33.68
N LYS A 8 4.12 25.76 -34.59
CA LYS A 8 3.96 25.45 -36.03
C LYS A 8 3.74 23.95 -36.27
N ASN A 9 4.41 23.08 -35.51
CA ASN A 9 4.22 21.64 -35.57
C ASN A 9 2.83 21.20 -35.07
N ILE A 10 2.33 21.77 -33.96
CA ILE A 10 0.99 21.47 -33.46
C ILE A 10 -0.11 21.89 -34.42
N ILE A 11 0.04 23.05 -35.08
CA ILE A 11 -0.93 23.54 -36.08
C ILE A 11 -0.92 22.65 -37.32
N ASN A 12 0.24 22.23 -37.77
CA ASN A 12 0.39 21.37 -38.95
C ASN A 12 -0.10 19.94 -38.72
N GLU A 13 0.09 19.39 -37.54
CA GLU A 13 -0.29 18.00 -37.23
C GLU A 13 -1.75 17.83 -36.78
N LYS A 14 -2.32 18.81 -36.10
CA LYS A 14 -3.65 18.66 -35.45
C LYS A 14 -4.69 19.71 -35.84
N GLY A 15 -4.32 20.65 -36.73
CA GLY A 15 -5.19 21.69 -37.29
C GLY A 15 -5.41 22.91 -36.38
N GLY A 16 -5.75 24.06 -37.03
CA GLY A 16 -5.87 25.36 -36.35
C GLY A 16 -6.97 25.41 -35.27
N ILE A 17 -8.07 24.68 -35.44
CA ILE A 17 -9.16 24.62 -34.45
C ILE A 17 -8.69 23.94 -33.17
N PHE A 18 -7.91 22.86 -33.27
CA PHE A 18 -7.31 22.18 -32.12
C PHE A 18 -6.38 23.11 -31.34
N PHE A 19 -5.58 23.91 -32.06
CA PHE A 19 -4.66 24.87 -31.47
C PHE A 19 -5.39 25.97 -30.67
N VAL A 20 -6.46 26.55 -31.27
CA VAL A 20 -7.29 27.57 -30.61
C VAL A 20 -7.98 27.00 -29.38
N THR A 21 -8.53 25.79 -29.47
CA THR A 21 -9.15 25.10 -28.32
C THR A 21 -8.14 24.77 -27.23
N TYR A 22 -6.92 24.41 -27.60
CA TYR A 22 -5.81 24.16 -26.69
C TYR A 22 -5.37 25.43 -25.95
N ILE A 23 -5.22 26.57 -26.67
CA ILE A 23 -4.88 27.86 -26.07
C ILE A 23 -6.00 28.35 -25.14
N PHE A 24 -7.26 28.26 -25.60
CA PHE A 24 -8.41 28.68 -24.79
C PHE A 24 -8.51 27.83 -23.49
N LYS A 25 -8.38 26.51 -23.58
CA LYS A 25 -8.29 25.66 -22.39
C LYS A 25 -7.13 26.08 -21.48
N ARG A 26 -5.97 26.41 -22.04
CA ARG A 26 -4.82 26.88 -21.25
C ARG A 26 -5.09 28.20 -20.54
N LEU A 27 -5.72 29.16 -21.21
CA LEU A 27 -6.05 30.46 -20.60
C LEU A 27 -7.11 30.32 -19.51
N VAL A 28 -8.16 29.54 -19.74
CA VAL A 28 -9.19 29.25 -18.72
C VAL A 28 -8.57 28.56 -17.50
N LEU A 29 -7.67 27.61 -17.72
CA LEU A 29 -6.94 26.94 -16.66
C LEU A 29 -5.97 27.91 -15.93
N MET A 30 -5.24 28.78 -16.62
CA MET A 30 -4.36 29.78 -16.00
C MET A 30 -5.13 30.74 -15.07
N VAL A 31 -6.27 31.25 -15.56
CA VAL A 31 -7.13 32.15 -14.76
C VAL A 31 -7.75 31.40 -13.58
N GLY A 32 -8.28 30.20 -13.84
CA GLY A 32 -8.81 29.33 -12.79
C GLY A 32 -7.79 29.03 -11.70
N ASN A 33 -6.55 28.69 -12.08
CA ASN A 33 -5.50 28.39 -11.11
C ASN A 33 -5.02 29.58 -10.30
N HIS A 34 -4.98 30.77 -10.87
CA HIS A 34 -4.61 31.95 -10.09
C HIS A 34 -5.57 32.13 -8.90
N PHE A 35 -6.86 31.93 -9.11
CA PHE A 35 -7.87 31.96 -8.05
C PHE A 35 -7.80 30.74 -7.12
N PHE A 36 -7.72 29.52 -7.68
CA PHE A 36 -7.61 28.28 -6.91
C PHE A 36 -6.30 28.20 -6.13
N TRP A 37 -5.19 28.65 -6.71
CA TRP A 37 -3.89 28.70 -6.01
C TRP A 37 -3.97 29.55 -4.73
N SER A 38 -4.55 30.74 -4.82
CA SER A 38 -4.67 31.62 -3.64
C SER A 38 -5.53 30.99 -2.55
N SER A 39 -6.57 30.25 -2.91
CA SER A 39 -7.42 29.53 -1.97
C SER A 39 -6.69 28.34 -1.37
N ASN A 40 -6.07 27.49 -2.19
CA ASN A 40 -5.33 26.31 -1.77
C ASN A 40 -4.09 26.67 -0.94
N LYS A 41 -3.37 27.73 -1.31
CA LYS A 41 -2.25 28.27 -0.53
C LYS A 41 -2.70 28.66 0.89
N ARG A 42 -3.82 29.39 1.01
CA ARG A 42 -4.39 29.75 2.33
C ARG A 42 -4.82 28.53 3.12
N ALA A 43 -5.44 27.55 2.46
CA ALA A 43 -5.87 26.32 3.10
C ALA A 43 -4.70 25.56 3.74
N ILE A 44 -3.58 25.39 2.99
CA ILE A 44 -2.38 24.75 3.53
C ILE A 44 -1.78 25.56 4.68
N ILE A 45 -1.54 26.86 4.49
CA ILE A 45 -0.96 27.73 5.53
C ILE A 45 -1.79 27.67 6.82
N ASN A 46 -3.12 27.74 6.71
CA ASN A 46 -4.00 27.67 7.86
C ASN A 46 -3.99 26.27 8.53
N ALA A 47 -3.98 25.20 7.73
CA ALA A 47 -3.97 23.84 8.23
C ALA A 47 -2.66 23.47 8.92
N THR A 48 -1.53 24.03 8.47
CA THR A 48 -0.18 23.74 8.98
C THR A 48 0.29 24.67 10.09
N LYS A 49 -0.44 25.78 10.30
CA LYS A 49 -0.06 26.80 11.29
C LYS A 49 0.02 26.21 12.70
N ASN A 50 1.18 26.35 13.34
CA ASN A 50 1.47 25.84 14.69
C ASN A 50 1.34 24.31 14.83
N LYS A 51 1.34 23.56 13.72
CA LYS A 51 1.30 22.08 13.72
C LYS A 51 2.65 21.48 13.33
N GLN A 52 2.86 20.24 13.72
CA GLN A 52 3.92 19.40 13.18
C GLN A 52 3.49 18.93 11.78
N VAL A 53 4.32 19.13 10.79
CA VAL A 53 4.00 18.77 9.39
C VAL A 53 4.84 17.58 8.97
N ILE A 54 4.17 16.47 8.66
CA ILE A 54 4.80 15.32 8.06
C ILE A 54 4.78 15.49 6.54
N ILE A 55 5.95 15.55 5.93
CA ILE A 55 6.13 15.68 4.49
C ILE A 55 6.55 14.30 3.96
N ILE A 56 5.60 13.56 3.41
CA ILE A 56 5.88 12.29 2.77
C ILE A 56 6.50 12.59 1.41
N ASN A 57 7.80 12.34 1.30
CA ASN A 57 8.57 12.71 0.13
C ASN A 57 8.21 11.82 -1.07
N LYS A 58 8.25 12.41 -2.24
CA LYS A 58 7.97 11.84 -3.56
C LYS A 58 7.69 10.33 -3.58
N THR A 59 6.42 9.99 -3.61
CA THR A 59 5.94 8.61 -3.52
C THR A 59 4.89 8.34 -4.59
N ILE A 60 4.25 7.17 -4.55
CA ILE A 60 3.22 6.76 -5.49
C ILE A 60 2.02 7.72 -5.49
N GLU A 61 1.30 7.77 -6.61
CA GLU A 61 0.08 8.56 -6.72
C GLU A 61 -0.96 8.13 -5.68
N TRP A 62 -1.70 9.11 -5.13
CA TRP A 62 -2.65 8.89 -4.04
C TRP A 62 -3.70 7.82 -4.35
N ASN A 63 -4.25 7.84 -5.56
CA ASN A 63 -5.32 6.92 -5.99
C ASN A 63 -4.79 5.61 -6.58
N TYR A 64 -3.46 5.45 -6.69
CA TYR A 64 -2.85 4.22 -7.19
C TYR A 64 -2.50 3.29 -6.05
N ALA A 65 -3.07 2.07 -6.06
CA ALA A 65 -2.76 1.02 -5.10
C ALA A 65 -2.71 1.53 -3.65
N PHE A 66 -3.89 1.81 -3.06
CA PHE A 66 -4.01 2.32 -1.70
C PHE A 66 -3.39 1.33 -0.70
N GLN A 67 -2.25 1.72 -0.12
CA GLN A 67 -1.41 0.84 0.70
C GLN A 67 -0.77 1.61 1.88
N ARG A 68 0.26 1.06 2.51
CA ARG A 68 0.90 1.55 3.73
C ARG A 68 1.10 3.06 3.77
N THR A 69 1.69 3.66 2.74
CA THR A 69 2.02 5.09 2.73
C THR A 69 0.77 5.97 2.82
N GLN A 70 -0.29 5.67 2.05
CA GLN A 70 -1.56 6.37 2.12
C GLN A 70 -2.30 6.10 3.43
N GLN A 71 -2.24 4.87 3.92
CA GLN A 71 -2.84 4.48 5.19
C GLN A 71 -2.23 5.27 6.35
N LEU A 72 -0.90 5.30 6.47
CA LEU A 72 -0.20 6.07 7.50
C LEU A 72 -0.47 7.57 7.36
N ALA A 73 -0.42 8.12 6.13
CA ALA A 73 -0.76 9.52 5.88
C ALA A 73 -2.15 9.87 6.40
N THR A 74 -3.12 8.99 6.16
CA THR A 74 -4.50 9.14 6.64
C THR A 74 -4.55 9.14 8.17
N GLN A 75 -3.83 8.22 8.83
CA GLN A 75 -3.85 8.17 10.30
C GLN A 75 -3.10 9.35 10.94
N PHE A 76 -1.96 9.76 10.40
CA PHE A 76 -1.27 10.95 10.87
C PHE A 76 -2.15 12.20 10.79
N SER A 77 -2.91 12.35 9.69
CA SER A 77 -3.80 13.51 9.51
C SER A 77 -4.99 13.55 10.46
N LYS A 78 -5.33 12.44 11.12
CA LYS A 78 -6.38 12.39 12.17
C LYS A 78 -5.88 12.91 13.53
N LYS A 79 -4.55 13.02 13.72
CA LYS A 79 -3.98 13.51 14.98
C LYS A 79 -4.05 15.03 15.04
N PRO A 80 -4.55 15.64 16.15
CA PRO A 80 -4.88 17.07 16.19
C PRO A 80 -3.66 17.98 16.00
N ASP A 81 -2.47 17.54 16.39
CA ASP A 81 -1.24 18.32 16.32
C ASP A 81 -0.48 18.16 15.01
N PHE A 82 -0.98 17.34 14.09
CA PHE A 82 -0.32 17.01 12.85
C PHE A 82 -1.07 17.51 11.61
N CYS A 83 -0.30 17.78 10.56
CA CYS A 83 -0.79 17.95 9.19
C CYS A 83 0.13 17.19 8.26
N VAL A 84 -0.39 16.65 7.17
CA VAL A 84 0.36 15.82 6.23
C VAL A 84 0.38 16.46 4.85
N ILE A 85 1.55 16.58 4.28
CA ILE A 85 1.77 16.90 2.86
C ILE A 85 2.28 15.64 2.17
N TYR A 86 1.43 15.07 1.34
CA TYR A 86 1.74 13.88 0.55
C TYR A 86 2.25 14.29 -0.81
N VAL A 87 3.55 14.15 -1.07
CA VAL A 87 4.17 14.59 -2.32
C VAL A 87 4.14 13.47 -3.35
N THR A 88 3.59 13.74 -4.51
CA THR A 88 3.45 12.76 -5.60
C THR A 88 3.89 13.34 -6.95
N GLU A 89 4.34 12.49 -7.86
CA GLU A 89 4.48 12.90 -9.25
C GLU A 89 3.09 13.04 -9.90
N PRO A 90 2.90 14.09 -10.72
CA PRO A 90 1.66 14.22 -11.47
C PRO A 90 1.61 13.14 -12.57
N THR A 91 0.59 12.33 -12.57
CA THR A 91 0.37 11.26 -13.56
C THR A 91 -0.27 11.74 -14.86
N VAL A 92 -0.70 13.00 -14.94
CA VAL A 92 -1.41 13.53 -16.09
C VAL A 92 -0.73 14.76 -16.68
N TYR A 93 -0.74 14.90 -18.00
CA TYR A 93 -0.18 15.95 -18.88
C TYR A 93 -0.55 17.42 -18.55
N TYR A 94 -1.22 17.69 -17.42
CA TYR A 94 -1.63 19.03 -16.99
C TYR A 94 -0.60 19.75 -16.11
N ASP A 95 0.64 19.55 -16.41
CA ASP A 95 1.87 19.91 -15.70
C ASP A 95 2.17 21.40 -15.52
N TYR A 96 1.26 22.29 -15.91
CA TYR A 96 1.52 23.73 -15.82
C TYR A 96 0.96 24.39 -14.55
N PHE A 97 0.32 23.62 -13.68
CA PHE A 97 -0.44 24.16 -12.56
C PHE A 97 0.04 23.55 -11.25
N ILE A 98 0.04 24.39 -10.22
CA ILE A 98 0.27 23.93 -8.85
C ILE A 98 -1.00 23.15 -8.47
N ASN A 99 -0.93 21.83 -8.60
CA ASN A 99 -2.03 20.97 -8.23
C ASN A 99 -1.90 20.60 -6.77
N ILE A 100 -2.94 20.91 -6.00
CA ILE A 100 -3.10 20.55 -4.59
C ILE A 100 -4.47 19.93 -4.46
N ASP A 101 -4.49 18.64 -4.15
CA ASP A 101 -5.73 17.94 -3.86
C ASP A 101 -5.90 17.84 -2.35
N LYS A 102 -6.93 18.48 -1.83
CA LYS A 102 -7.29 18.38 -0.42
C LYS A 102 -8.02 17.05 -0.18
N ILE A 103 -7.37 16.12 0.49
CA ILE A 103 -7.96 14.83 0.87
C ILE A 103 -8.86 14.99 2.11
N ASN A 104 -8.38 15.74 3.12
CA ASN A 104 -9.15 16.16 4.28
C ASN A 104 -8.58 17.48 4.83
N ASP A 105 -9.06 17.96 5.98
CA ASP A 105 -8.63 19.25 6.55
C ASP A 105 -7.15 19.29 6.95
N HIS A 106 -6.50 18.13 7.11
CA HIS A 106 -5.12 18.01 7.56
C HIS A 106 -4.26 17.13 6.65
N LEU A 107 -4.74 16.77 5.45
CA LEU A 107 -4.00 15.97 4.47
C LEU A 107 -4.18 16.53 3.07
N PHE A 108 -3.06 16.89 2.46
CA PHE A 108 -3.00 17.49 1.12
C PHE A 108 -2.05 16.70 0.23
N CYS A 109 -2.49 16.34 -0.97
CA CYS A 109 -1.61 15.85 -2.02
C CYS A 109 -1.01 17.03 -2.76
N PHE A 110 0.33 17.01 -2.92
CA PHE A 110 1.10 18.09 -3.50
C PHE A 110 1.99 17.59 -4.63
N SER A 111 2.00 18.33 -5.75
CA SER A 111 2.83 17.94 -6.89
C SER A 111 4.32 18.18 -6.60
N TYR A 112 5.13 17.16 -6.81
CA TYR A 112 6.60 17.23 -6.70
C TYR A 112 7.21 18.35 -7.55
N LYS A 113 6.62 18.68 -8.69
CA LYS A 113 7.09 19.77 -9.55
C LYS A 113 7.19 21.12 -8.85
N HIS A 114 6.37 21.35 -7.85
CA HIS A 114 6.32 22.60 -7.09
C HIS A 114 6.88 22.46 -5.67
N TYR A 115 7.64 21.39 -5.43
CA TYR A 115 8.14 20.99 -4.12
C TYR A 115 8.84 22.15 -3.35
N LEU A 116 9.63 22.98 -4.04
CA LEU A 116 10.34 24.10 -3.42
C LEU A 116 9.42 25.16 -2.81
N LEU A 117 8.15 25.23 -3.21
CA LEU A 117 7.18 26.14 -2.61
C LEU A 117 6.78 25.72 -1.19
N LEU A 118 7.06 24.48 -0.80
CA LEU A 118 6.74 23.99 0.55
C LEU A 118 7.45 24.79 1.63
N ASP A 119 8.68 25.28 1.41
CA ASP A 119 9.38 26.11 2.41
C ASP A 119 8.61 27.39 2.75
N GLU A 120 8.03 28.05 1.74
CA GLU A 120 7.18 29.22 1.96
C GLU A 120 5.84 28.84 2.61
N LEU A 121 5.18 27.80 2.09
CA LEU A 121 3.87 27.36 2.56
C LEU A 121 3.88 26.90 4.01
N LEU A 122 4.98 26.28 4.44
CA LEU A 122 5.13 25.69 5.77
C LEU A 122 5.89 26.62 6.74
N SER A 123 6.09 27.89 6.38
CA SER A 123 6.86 28.84 7.20
C SER A 123 6.30 29.10 8.60
N THR A 124 5.01 28.83 8.81
CA THR A 124 4.33 29.00 10.11
C THR A 124 4.08 27.66 10.83
N SER A 125 4.58 26.54 10.33
CA SER A 125 4.51 25.26 11.02
C SER A 125 5.35 25.25 12.29
N LYS A 126 4.98 24.40 13.26
CA LYS A 126 5.72 24.21 14.50
C LYS A 126 7.04 23.47 14.24
N SER A 127 6.98 22.44 13.43
CA SER A 127 8.12 21.63 12.99
C SER A 127 7.78 20.88 11.69
N ARG A 128 8.80 20.40 11.01
CA ARG A 128 8.70 19.66 9.75
C ARG A 128 9.41 18.32 9.87
N ILE A 129 8.71 17.25 9.56
CA ILE A 129 9.22 15.89 9.59
C ILE A 129 9.25 15.38 8.15
N LEU A 130 10.45 15.17 7.62
CA LEU A 130 10.62 14.57 6.31
C LEU A 130 10.47 13.05 6.42
N TYR A 131 9.55 12.45 5.66
CA TYR A 131 9.23 11.03 5.69
C TYR A 131 9.61 10.38 4.36
N ILE A 132 10.67 9.56 4.35
CA ILE A 132 11.24 8.94 3.15
C ILE A 132 10.78 7.48 3.06
N THR A 133 10.04 7.15 1.99
CA THR A 133 9.57 5.79 1.71
C THR A 133 10.28 5.14 0.52
N ASN A 134 11.03 5.93 -0.26
CA ASN A 134 11.69 5.47 -1.48
C ASN A 134 13.09 6.09 -1.62
N LEU A 135 14.10 5.23 -1.71
CA LEU A 135 15.50 5.65 -1.85
C LEU A 135 15.91 6.04 -3.28
N LEU A 136 15.13 5.68 -4.31
CA LEU A 136 15.50 5.96 -5.71
C LEU A 136 15.70 7.45 -5.98
N ASN A 137 14.99 8.31 -5.25
CA ASN A 137 15.03 9.76 -5.41
C ASN A 137 15.66 10.48 -4.21
N TYR A 138 16.23 9.74 -3.26
CA TYR A 138 16.69 10.27 -1.97
C TYR A 138 17.74 11.39 -2.13
N GLU A 139 18.72 11.25 -3.01
CA GLU A 139 19.83 12.23 -3.13
C GLU A 139 19.42 13.52 -3.84
N ASN A 140 18.53 13.43 -4.83
CA ASN A 140 18.23 14.56 -5.72
C ASN A 140 17.02 15.37 -5.28
N ASP A 141 16.20 14.83 -4.40
CA ASP A 141 14.85 15.31 -4.16
C ASP A 141 14.67 16.05 -2.81
N ILE A 142 15.66 15.98 -1.90
CA ILE A 142 15.59 16.69 -0.64
C ILE A 142 16.13 18.12 -0.81
N LYS A 143 15.22 19.05 -1.12
CA LYS A 143 15.53 20.46 -1.35
C LYS A 143 14.75 21.40 -0.46
N ILE A 144 14.08 20.87 0.57
CA ILE A 144 13.27 21.63 1.53
C ILE A 144 13.88 21.51 2.92
N SER A 145 13.59 22.52 3.76
CA SER A 145 14.01 22.53 5.15
C SER A 145 13.15 21.58 5.98
N TYR A 146 13.76 20.78 6.85
CA TYR A 146 13.09 19.91 7.81
C TYR A 146 13.86 19.86 9.14
N ASP A 147 13.17 19.51 10.22
CA ASP A 147 13.74 19.41 11.56
C ASP A 147 14.12 17.98 11.92
N LYS A 148 13.32 16.99 11.48
CA LYS A 148 13.56 15.57 11.70
C LYS A 148 13.34 14.78 10.40
N MET A 149 14.01 13.64 10.28
CA MET A 149 13.86 12.74 9.15
C MET A 149 13.49 11.34 9.63
N VAL A 150 12.44 10.76 9.02
CA VAL A 150 12.06 9.37 9.15
C VAL A 150 12.42 8.65 7.86
N TYR A 151 13.16 7.56 7.97
CA TYR A 151 13.40 6.64 6.87
C TYR A 151 12.60 5.36 7.07
N GLU A 152 11.68 5.07 6.14
CA GLU A 152 10.87 3.87 6.16
C GLU A 152 11.50 2.78 5.28
N TYR A 153 12.03 1.73 5.93
CA TYR A 153 12.63 0.58 5.26
C TYR A 153 11.55 -0.49 5.04
N ILE A 154 10.92 -0.45 3.86
CA ILE A 154 9.71 -1.23 3.55
C ILE A 154 10.03 -2.60 2.98
N ASP A 155 10.97 -2.66 2.01
CA ASP A 155 11.25 -3.83 1.20
C ASP A 155 12.76 -4.07 1.08
N GLU A 156 13.13 -5.28 0.66
CA GLU A 156 14.51 -5.61 0.28
C GLU A 156 15.03 -4.67 -0.81
N LEU A 157 16.26 -4.19 -0.64
CA LEU A 157 16.91 -3.28 -1.59
C LEU A 157 16.98 -3.88 -3.01
N SER A 158 17.11 -5.20 -3.11
CA SER A 158 17.17 -5.91 -4.38
C SER A 158 15.91 -5.75 -5.25
N LEU A 159 14.78 -5.42 -4.67
CA LEU A 159 13.56 -5.12 -5.43
C LEU A 159 13.67 -3.80 -6.21
N TRP A 160 14.38 -2.82 -5.66
CA TRP A 160 14.48 -1.47 -6.22
C TRP A 160 15.79 -1.23 -6.97
N PHE A 161 16.87 -1.89 -6.54
CA PHE A 161 18.23 -1.69 -7.05
C PHE A 161 18.81 -2.97 -7.68
N LYS A 162 17.94 -3.76 -8.34
CA LYS A 162 18.35 -5.03 -8.99
C LYS A 162 19.56 -4.88 -9.92
N ASP A 163 19.61 -3.76 -10.64
CA ASP A 163 20.66 -3.49 -11.62
C ASP A 163 21.89 -2.75 -11.03
N ASP A 164 21.76 -2.17 -9.83
CA ASP A 164 22.84 -1.43 -9.15
C ASP A 164 22.73 -1.52 -7.63
N MET A 165 23.03 -2.70 -7.10
CA MET A 165 23.01 -2.97 -5.66
C MET A 165 24.01 -2.12 -4.87
N ASN A 166 25.15 -1.73 -5.44
CA ASN A 166 26.14 -0.90 -4.76
C ASN A 166 25.56 0.49 -4.46
N LYS A 167 24.89 1.09 -5.44
CA LYS A 167 24.17 2.36 -5.27
C LYS A 167 23.06 2.23 -4.22
N GLY A 168 22.28 1.16 -4.29
CA GLY A 168 21.23 0.89 -3.29
C GLY A 168 21.77 0.83 -1.87
N LEU A 169 22.88 0.12 -1.65
CA LEU A 169 23.54 0.01 -0.36
C LEU A 169 24.13 1.34 0.12
N GLU A 170 24.71 2.15 -0.77
CA GLU A 170 25.24 3.48 -0.42
C GLU A 170 24.11 4.42 0.03
N LEU A 171 23.02 4.47 -0.72
CA LEU A 171 21.85 5.28 -0.39
C LEU A 171 21.19 4.83 0.92
N HIS A 172 21.08 3.53 1.13
CA HIS A 172 20.55 2.95 2.36
C HIS A 172 21.39 3.33 3.59
N LYS A 173 22.71 3.16 3.51
CA LYS A 173 23.63 3.56 4.58
C LYS A 173 23.55 5.07 4.86
N LYS A 174 23.41 5.88 3.81
CA LYS A 174 23.24 7.34 3.95
C LYS A 174 21.93 7.66 4.64
N ALA A 175 20.81 7.03 4.22
CA ALA A 175 19.51 7.25 4.85
C ALA A 175 19.49 6.82 6.33
N ILE A 176 20.10 5.70 6.69
CA ILE A 176 20.27 5.27 8.09
C ILE A 176 21.03 6.30 8.91
N ARG A 177 22.13 6.86 8.38
CA ARG A 177 22.92 7.84 9.10
C ARG A 177 22.17 9.16 9.30
N ASP A 178 21.47 9.61 8.26
CA ASP A 178 20.82 10.92 8.21
C ASP A 178 19.46 10.93 8.94
N ALA A 179 18.82 9.75 9.12
CA ALA A 179 17.54 9.65 9.80
C ALA A 179 17.62 9.81 11.31
N ASP A 180 16.59 10.43 11.88
CA ASP A 180 16.32 10.46 13.33
C ASP A 180 15.56 9.21 13.79
N LEU A 181 14.80 8.61 12.89
CA LEU A 181 14.06 7.35 13.10
C LEU A 181 14.09 6.50 11.83
N ILE A 182 14.41 5.21 11.98
CA ILE A 182 14.21 4.21 10.93
C ILE A 182 13.00 3.33 11.31
N VAL A 183 12.08 3.17 10.38
CA VAL A 183 10.87 2.36 10.55
C VAL A 183 11.02 1.12 9.66
N ALA A 184 11.40 -0.01 10.26
CA ALA A 184 11.52 -1.29 9.55
C ALA A 184 10.19 -2.04 9.56
N THR A 185 9.75 -2.53 8.41
CA THR A 185 8.42 -3.15 8.26
C THR A 185 8.39 -4.66 8.50
N ALA A 186 9.56 -5.30 8.58
CA ALA A 186 9.71 -6.73 8.80
C ALA A 186 10.85 -7.02 9.76
N THR A 187 10.76 -8.14 10.47
CA THR A 187 11.75 -8.54 11.49
C THR A 187 13.16 -8.63 10.94
N LYS A 188 13.34 -9.18 9.73
CA LYS A 188 14.66 -9.26 9.09
C LYS A 188 15.26 -7.87 8.88
N LEU A 189 14.50 -6.95 8.31
CA LEU A 189 14.93 -5.57 8.05
C LEU A 189 15.27 -4.83 9.35
N TYR A 190 14.50 -5.06 10.40
CA TYR A 190 14.76 -4.53 11.73
C TYR A 190 16.04 -5.08 12.33
N GLU A 191 16.22 -6.41 12.36
CA GLU A 191 17.40 -7.08 12.91
C GLU A 191 18.70 -6.67 12.19
N GLU A 192 18.64 -6.47 10.87
CA GLU A 192 19.78 -5.98 10.08
C GLU A 192 20.11 -4.52 10.40
N THR A 193 19.10 -3.66 10.51
CA THR A 193 19.30 -2.24 10.82
C THR A 193 19.75 -2.04 12.27
N GLN A 194 19.23 -2.83 13.22
CA GLN A 194 19.60 -2.75 14.63
C GLN A 194 21.08 -3.04 14.89
N LYS A 195 21.74 -3.80 14.02
CA LYS A 195 23.20 -4.01 14.08
C LYS A 195 23.99 -2.74 13.77
N ILE A 196 23.36 -1.76 13.13
CA ILE A 196 23.99 -0.51 12.66
C ILE A 196 23.65 0.66 13.58
N THR A 197 22.40 0.72 14.08
CA THR A 197 21.90 1.85 14.88
C THR A 197 20.74 1.45 15.78
N ASP A 198 20.63 2.15 16.93
CA ASP A 198 19.50 1.99 17.87
C ASP A 198 18.28 2.85 17.48
N LYS A 199 18.40 3.70 16.47
CA LYS A 199 17.31 4.57 15.98
C LYS A 199 16.28 3.81 15.13
N VAL A 200 16.06 2.55 15.35
CA VAL A 200 15.16 1.70 14.55
C VAL A 200 14.06 1.11 15.39
N ILE A 201 12.83 1.14 14.83
CA ILE A 201 11.67 0.43 15.39
C ILE A 201 11.17 -0.61 14.39
N LEU A 202 10.65 -1.72 14.92
CA LEU A 202 9.89 -2.68 14.15
C LEU A 202 8.43 -2.22 14.11
N CYS A 203 7.96 -1.79 12.94
CA CYS A 203 6.61 -1.32 12.74
C CYS A 203 6.05 -1.96 11.48
N GLU A 204 5.53 -3.16 11.63
CA GLU A 204 5.01 -3.98 10.55
C GLU A 204 3.83 -3.29 9.85
N ASN A 205 3.38 -3.87 8.75
CA ASN A 205 2.13 -3.46 8.12
C ASN A 205 0.94 -3.69 9.07
N ALA A 206 -0.23 -3.23 8.69
CA ALA A 206 -1.44 -3.30 9.48
C ALA A 206 -2.67 -3.46 8.58
N GLY A 207 -3.85 -3.61 9.17
CA GLY A 207 -5.12 -3.65 8.46
C GLY A 207 -6.00 -2.43 8.72
N ASP A 208 -6.89 -2.14 7.79
CA ASP A 208 -8.01 -1.22 8.00
C ASP A 208 -9.14 -1.98 8.72
N TYR A 209 -9.04 -2.01 10.06
CA TYR A 209 -9.99 -2.73 10.89
C TYR A 209 -11.43 -2.21 10.71
N ASP A 210 -11.62 -0.91 10.69
CA ASP A 210 -12.94 -0.29 10.57
C ASP A 210 -13.64 -0.62 9.24
N PHE A 211 -12.85 -0.81 8.21
CA PHE A 211 -13.35 -1.16 6.88
C PHE A 211 -13.70 -2.65 6.76
N PHE A 212 -12.74 -3.54 7.10
CA PHE A 212 -12.91 -4.98 6.91
C PHE A 212 -13.78 -5.64 7.98
N SER A 213 -13.85 -5.12 9.21
CA SER A 213 -14.72 -5.67 10.26
C SER A 213 -16.22 -5.59 9.95
N LYS A 214 -16.59 -4.74 9.00
CA LYS A 214 -17.97 -4.56 8.54
C LYS A 214 -18.34 -5.46 7.36
N ILE A 215 -17.56 -6.50 7.06
CA ILE A 215 -17.75 -7.36 5.87
C ILE A 215 -19.17 -7.90 5.76
N ASP A 216 -19.82 -8.22 6.89
CA ASP A 216 -21.18 -8.77 6.91
C ASP A 216 -22.26 -7.77 6.50
N THR A 217 -21.99 -6.47 6.52
CA THR A 217 -22.92 -5.42 6.08
C THR A 217 -22.97 -5.29 4.56
N TYR A 218 -21.95 -5.77 3.84
CA TYR A 218 -21.89 -5.66 2.38
C TYR A 218 -22.75 -6.74 1.71
N LYS A 219 -23.34 -6.40 0.56
CA LYS A 219 -23.96 -7.40 -0.33
C LYS A 219 -22.83 -8.18 -1.01
N SER A 220 -22.93 -9.50 -1.00
CA SER A 220 -21.95 -10.35 -1.72
C SER A 220 -22.02 -10.13 -3.22
N ASN A 221 -20.86 -10.14 -3.88
CA ASN A 221 -20.78 -10.11 -5.34
C ASN A 221 -21.50 -11.33 -5.94
N GLU A 222 -22.20 -11.14 -7.07
CA GLU A 222 -23.02 -12.19 -7.69
C GLU A 222 -22.19 -13.39 -8.20
N LEU A 223 -21.00 -13.13 -8.76
CA LEU A 223 -20.10 -14.18 -9.23
C LEU A 223 -19.63 -15.05 -8.05
N ILE A 224 -19.22 -14.41 -6.95
CA ILE A 224 -18.81 -15.15 -5.75
C ILE A 224 -19.97 -15.93 -5.16
N SER A 225 -21.19 -15.39 -5.18
CA SER A 225 -22.38 -16.10 -4.73
C SER A 225 -22.67 -17.34 -5.57
N LYS A 226 -22.47 -17.27 -6.91
CA LYS A 226 -22.59 -18.44 -7.80
C LYS A 226 -21.51 -19.48 -7.53
N ILE A 227 -20.26 -19.05 -7.33
CA ILE A 227 -19.17 -19.96 -6.98
C ILE A 227 -19.46 -20.64 -5.64
N SER A 228 -19.88 -19.88 -4.61
CA SER A 228 -20.20 -20.45 -3.30
C SER A 228 -21.39 -21.42 -3.26
N ALA A 229 -22.25 -21.36 -4.25
CA ALA A 229 -23.34 -22.32 -4.41
C ALA A 229 -22.90 -23.63 -5.10
N LYS A 230 -21.74 -23.62 -5.77
CA LYS A 230 -21.23 -24.77 -6.54
C LYS A 230 -20.20 -25.61 -5.76
N TYR A 231 -19.47 -24.99 -4.83
CA TYR A 231 -18.34 -25.63 -4.15
C TYR A 231 -18.52 -25.61 -2.63
N ASP A 232 -18.04 -26.66 -1.97
CA ASP A 232 -18.14 -26.82 -0.51
C ASP A 232 -17.18 -25.89 0.24
N CYS A 233 -16.00 -25.61 -0.34
CA CYS A 233 -15.00 -24.74 0.21
C CYS A 233 -14.46 -23.78 -0.84
N ILE A 234 -14.37 -22.50 -0.49
CA ILE A 234 -13.71 -21.46 -1.30
C ILE A 234 -12.45 -21.00 -0.59
N LEU A 235 -11.31 -21.22 -1.21
CA LEU A 235 -10.01 -20.71 -0.83
C LEU A 235 -9.76 -19.42 -1.60
N GLY A 236 -9.45 -18.34 -0.89
CA GLY A 236 -9.31 -17.03 -1.51
C GLY A 236 -7.96 -16.37 -1.29
N TYR A 237 -7.58 -15.55 -2.24
CA TYR A 237 -6.45 -14.66 -2.16
C TYR A 237 -6.78 -13.35 -2.87
N TYR A 238 -6.38 -12.22 -2.30
CA TYR A 238 -6.31 -10.98 -3.06
C TYR A 238 -4.95 -10.31 -2.90
N GLY A 239 -4.49 -9.71 -3.97
CA GLY A 239 -3.20 -9.05 -4.08
C GLY A 239 -2.52 -9.38 -5.38
N MET A 240 -1.30 -8.91 -5.55
CA MET A 240 -0.52 -9.10 -6.77
C MET A 240 -0.13 -10.56 -6.94
N LEU A 241 -0.29 -11.08 -8.17
CA LEU A 241 0.13 -12.41 -8.59
C LEU A 241 1.49 -12.31 -9.28
N ALA A 242 2.49 -13.01 -8.75
CA ALA A 242 3.88 -12.89 -9.19
C ALA A 242 4.66 -14.20 -8.95
N GLU A 243 5.97 -14.18 -9.21
CA GLU A 243 6.86 -15.34 -9.05
C GLU A 243 6.95 -15.90 -7.62
N TRP A 244 6.67 -15.09 -6.61
CA TRP A 244 6.66 -15.52 -5.20
C TRP A 244 5.37 -16.23 -4.78
N PHE A 245 4.36 -16.28 -5.65
CA PHE A 245 3.11 -16.99 -5.40
C PHE A 245 3.26 -18.48 -5.73
N ASP A 246 2.81 -19.36 -4.84
CA ASP A 246 2.93 -20.82 -5.01
C ASP A 246 1.80 -21.39 -5.87
N PHE A 247 1.94 -21.24 -7.19
CA PHE A 247 0.98 -21.78 -8.14
C PHE A 247 0.97 -23.31 -8.19
N ASP A 248 2.04 -23.97 -7.75
CA ASP A 248 2.10 -25.44 -7.75
C ASP A 248 1.18 -25.99 -6.65
N LEU A 249 1.19 -25.39 -5.46
CA LEU A 249 0.21 -25.70 -4.41
C LEU A 249 -1.22 -25.49 -4.92
N ILE A 250 -1.51 -24.35 -5.58
CA ILE A 250 -2.85 -24.05 -6.10
C ILE A 250 -3.33 -25.13 -7.05
N LYS A 251 -2.48 -25.53 -8.01
CA LYS A 251 -2.81 -26.58 -9.02
C LYS A 251 -2.99 -27.94 -8.36
N GLU A 252 -2.13 -28.29 -7.41
CA GLU A 252 -2.20 -29.57 -6.71
C GLU A 252 -3.50 -29.71 -5.93
N ILE A 253 -3.86 -28.71 -5.14
CA ILE A 253 -5.10 -28.68 -4.36
C ILE A 253 -6.32 -28.70 -5.30
N ALA A 254 -6.31 -27.90 -6.37
CA ALA A 254 -7.42 -27.87 -7.33
C ALA A 254 -7.66 -29.23 -8.00
N ARG A 255 -6.58 -29.98 -8.28
CA ARG A 255 -6.66 -31.32 -8.87
C ARG A 255 -7.16 -32.38 -7.88
N LYS A 256 -6.76 -32.31 -6.61
CA LYS A 256 -7.13 -33.27 -5.57
C LYS A 256 -8.58 -33.08 -5.10
N HIS A 257 -9.07 -31.85 -5.07
CA HIS A 257 -10.35 -31.45 -4.47
C HIS A 257 -11.25 -30.73 -5.48
N ASN A 258 -11.99 -31.50 -6.29
CA ASN A 258 -12.92 -30.96 -7.28
C ASN A 258 -14.12 -30.21 -6.67
N ASN A 259 -14.39 -30.39 -5.38
CA ASN A 259 -15.42 -29.71 -4.61
C ASN A 259 -14.91 -28.47 -3.87
N TRP A 260 -13.63 -28.12 -3.98
CA TRP A 260 -13.06 -26.87 -3.50
C TRP A 260 -12.75 -25.93 -4.67
N ALA A 261 -12.88 -24.63 -4.47
CA ALA A 261 -12.54 -23.64 -5.48
C ALA A 261 -11.50 -22.66 -4.98
N TRP A 262 -10.64 -22.20 -5.90
CA TRP A 262 -9.77 -21.08 -5.69
C TRP A 262 -10.34 -19.80 -6.31
N VAL A 263 -10.32 -18.70 -5.57
CA VAL A 263 -10.66 -17.36 -6.04
C VAL A 263 -9.46 -16.43 -5.85
N LEU A 264 -8.84 -16.06 -6.97
CA LEU A 264 -7.66 -15.23 -7.02
C LEU A 264 -8.02 -13.84 -7.54
N ILE A 265 -7.84 -12.81 -6.72
CA ILE A 265 -8.21 -11.42 -7.03
C ILE A 265 -6.95 -10.56 -7.04
N GLY A 266 -6.63 -9.95 -8.18
CA GLY A 266 -5.49 -9.04 -8.28
C GLY A 266 -4.94 -8.94 -9.68
N SER A 267 -4.05 -7.97 -9.87
CA SER A 267 -3.27 -7.84 -11.09
C SER A 267 -2.05 -8.76 -11.05
N THR A 268 -1.53 -9.03 -12.22
CA THR A 268 -0.22 -9.67 -12.37
C THR A 268 0.90 -8.65 -12.14
N TYR A 269 1.99 -9.06 -11.51
CA TYR A 269 3.17 -8.21 -11.34
C TYR A 269 3.74 -7.81 -12.72
N PRO A 270 4.24 -6.57 -12.89
CA PRO A 270 4.85 -6.16 -14.15
C PRO A 270 5.90 -7.15 -14.64
N ASN A 271 5.82 -7.51 -15.92
CA ASN A 271 6.71 -8.46 -16.59
C ASN A 271 6.61 -9.93 -16.12
N TYR A 272 5.65 -10.30 -15.26
CA TYR A 272 5.36 -11.69 -14.93
C TYR A 272 4.29 -12.25 -15.88
N ASP A 273 4.62 -13.34 -16.59
CA ASP A 273 3.66 -14.03 -17.46
C ASP A 273 2.87 -15.07 -16.65
N LEU A 274 1.64 -14.72 -16.28
CA LEU A 274 0.76 -15.62 -15.53
C LEU A 274 0.35 -16.86 -16.33
N SER A 275 0.30 -16.78 -17.67
CA SER A 275 -0.14 -17.88 -18.54
C SER A 275 0.76 -19.11 -18.46
N GLN A 276 2.04 -18.94 -18.11
CA GLN A 276 2.97 -20.07 -17.90
C GLN A 276 2.48 -21.06 -16.85
N ASN A 277 1.61 -20.64 -15.93
CA ASN A 277 1.08 -21.52 -14.88
C ASN A 277 -0.08 -22.39 -15.35
N LYS A 278 -0.66 -22.13 -16.54
CA LYS A 278 -1.74 -22.90 -17.16
C LYS A 278 -2.95 -23.12 -16.23
N LEU A 279 -3.32 -22.09 -15.48
CA LEU A 279 -4.40 -22.13 -14.49
C LEU A 279 -5.77 -22.28 -15.15
N GLU A 280 -5.89 -21.89 -16.41
CA GLU A 280 -7.09 -22.06 -17.25
C GLU A 280 -7.48 -23.53 -17.48
N ASN A 281 -6.58 -24.47 -17.22
CA ASN A 281 -6.86 -25.91 -17.33
C ASN A 281 -7.67 -26.48 -16.15
N TYR A 282 -8.02 -25.64 -15.15
CA TYR A 282 -8.70 -26.05 -13.93
C TYR A 282 -10.05 -25.34 -13.80
N ASP A 283 -11.16 -26.08 -13.86
CA ASP A 283 -12.52 -25.54 -13.79
C ASP A 283 -12.89 -24.94 -12.42
N ASN A 284 -12.09 -25.20 -11.38
CA ASN A 284 -12.27 -24.75 -10.02
C ASN A 284 -11.24 -23.68 -9.60
N ILE A 285 -10.50 -23.07 -10.55
CA ILE A 285 -9.64 -21.91 -10.31
C ILE A 285 -10.23 -20.68 -11.02
N TYR A 286 -10.58 -19.65 -10.27
CA TYR A 286 -11.16 -18.40 -10.75
C TYR A 286 -10.20 -17.25 -10.57
N ILE A 287 -9.71 -16.68 -11.69
CA ILE A 287 -8.84 -15.49 -11.70
C ILE A 287 -9.70 -14.30 -12.06
N LEU A 288 -9.95 -13.40 -11.11
CA LEU A 288 -10.91 -12.30 -11.28
C LEU A 288 -10.29 -10.98 -11.72
N GLY A 289 -8.95 -10.92 -11.84
CA GLY A 289 -8.22 -9.67 -12.11
C GLY A 289 -8.31 -8.68 -10.95
N ALA A 290 -7.72 -7.49 -11.14
CA ALA A 290 -7.75 -6.44 -10.13
C ALA A 290 -9.18 -5.96 -9.86
N LYS A 291 -9.44 -5.62 -8.59
CA LYS A 291 -10.69 -5.01 -8.13
C LYS A 291 -10.38 -3.76 -7.31
N PRO A 292 -11.26 -2.76 -7.32
CA PRO A 292 -11.14 -1.63 -6.41
C PRO A 292 -11.06 -2.10 -4.95
N TYR A 293 -10.21 -1.45 -4.16
CA TYR A 293 -10.04 -1.79 -2.74
C TYR A 293 -11.39 -1.75 -1.98
N THR A 294 -12.22 -0.76 -2.29
CA THR A 294 -13.56 -0.58 -1.72
C THR A 294 -14.52 -1.74 -1.99
N ASP A 295 -14.28 -2.50 -3.05
CA ASP A 295 -15.15 -3.60 -3.45
C ASP A 295 -14.74 -4.94 -2.83
N LEU A 296 -13.50 -5.05 -2.31
CA LEU A 296 -12.95 -6.31 -1.77
C LEU A 296 -13.88 -6.99 -0.75
N PRO A 297 -14.54 -6.30 0.20
CA PRO A 297 -15.47 -6.94 1.13
C PRO A 297 -16.59 -7.72 0.43
N THR A 298 -17.08 -7.23 -0.71
CA THR A 298 -18.15 -7.90 -1.46
C THR A 298 -17.71 -9.23 -2.07
N TYR A 299 -16.42 -9.33 -2.42
CA TYR A 299 -15.82 -10.54 -2.99
C TYR A 299 -15.44 -11.55 -1.90
N ILE A 300 -14.81 -11.08 -0.80
CA ILE A 300 -14.29 -11.98 0.23
C ILE A 300 -15.36 -12.47 1.21
N LYS A 301 -16.54 -11.85 1.24
CA LYS A 301 -17.63 -12.21 2.16
C LYS A 301 -17.99 -13.70 2.15
N LYS A 302 -18.06 -14.32 0.97
CA LYS A 302 -18.42 -15.73 0.78
C LYS A 302 -17.22 -16.68 0.68
N ILE A 303 -15.99 -16.16 0.78
CA ILE A 303 -14.79 -16.99 0.86
C ILE A 303 -14.74 -17.63 2.25
N ASN A 304 -14.48 -18.94 2.29
CA ASN A 304 -14.40 -19.70 3.54
C ASN A 304 -13.06 -19.46 4.25
N ILE A 305 -11.96 -19.50 3.51
CA ILE A 305 -10.60 -19.41 4.02
C ILE A 305 -9.79 -18.46 3.15
N LEU A 306 -9.16 -17.46 3.73
CA LEU A 306 -8.23 -16.58 3.03
C LEU A 306 -6.80 -17.10 3.18
N THR A 307 -6.02 -17.01 2.11
CA THR A 307 -4.71 -17.66 2.05
C THR A 307 -3.60 -16.70 1.62
N ILE A 308 -2.38 -16.96 2.09
CA ILE A 308 -1.16 -16.29 1.61
C ILE A 308 -0.17 -17.41 1.21
N PRO A 309 -0.35 -18.02 0.04
CA PRO A 309 0.46 -19.15 -0.40
C PRO A 309 1.73 -18.64 -1.11
N PHE A 310 2.64 -18.06 -0.33
CA PHE A 310 3.88 -17.52 -0.87
C PHE A 310 5.01 -18.55 -0.76
N LYS A 311 5.84 -18.61 -1.80
CA LYS A 311 7.11 -19.35 -1.75
C LYS A 311 8.04 -18.67 -0.76
N LEU A 312 8.78 -19.46 0.01
CA LEU A 312 9.76 -18.94 0.95
C LEU A 312 11.06 -18.61 0.20
N ASN A 313 11.39 -17.32 0.14
CA ASN A 313 12.61 -16.79 -0.47
C ASN A 313 13.03 -15.49 0.25
N ASP A 314 14.12 -14.85 -0.17
CA ASP A 314 14.62 -13.63 0.47
C ASP A 314 13.60 -12.48 0.43
N ILE A 315 12.83 -12.34 -0.65
CA ILE A 315 11.78 -11.32 -0.78
C ILE A 315 10.69 -11.55 0.27
N THR A 316 10.17 -12.78 0.34
CA THR A 316 9.07 -13.11 1.27
C THR A 316 9.54 -13.16 2.73
N ALA A 317 10.84 -13.38 2.98
CA ALA A 317 11.43 -13.31 4.32
C ALA A 317 11.48 -11.87 4.88
N SER A 318 11.46 -10.87 4.00
CA SER A 318 11.47 -9.45 4.35
C SER A 318 10.11 -8.77 4.17
N THR A 319 9.04 -9.56 4.01
CA THR A 319 7.70 -9.06 3.71
C THR A 319 6.77 -9.23 4.90
N SER A 320 6.19 -8.13 5.38
CA SER A 320 5.02 -8.13 6.26
C SER A 320 3.74 -7.99 5.39
N PRO A 321 2.97 -9.06 5.16
CA PRO A 321 1.85 -9.00 4.21
C PRO A 321 0.69 -8.15 4.77
N VAL A 322 0.36 -7.01 4.16
CA VAL A 322 -0.78 -6.16 4.55
C VAL A 322 -2.08 -6.97 4.66
N LYS A 323 -2.32 -7.84 3.68
CA LYS A 323 -3.53 -8.67 3.60
C LYS A 323 -3.73 -9.60 4.80
N LEU A 324 -2.67 -9.97 5.51
CA LEU A 324 -2.76 -10.76 6.73
C LEU A 324 -3.66 -10.08 7.78
N PHE A 325 -3.44 -8.80 8.00
CA PHE A 325 -4.17 -7.99 8.98
C PHE A 325 -5.60 -7.67 8.52
N GLU A 326 -5.78 -7.50 7.22
CA GLU A 326 -7.10 -7.29 6.60
C GLU A 326 -7.95 -8.58 6.69
N TYR A 327 -7.33 -9.76 6.52
CA TYR A 327 -7.98 -11.05 6.70
C TYR A 327 -8.43 -11.26 8.16
N MET A 328 -7.57 -10.90 9.12
CA MET A 328 -7.91 -10.90 10.55
C MET A 328 -9.12 -9.99 10.81
N ALA A 329 -9.10 -8.76 10.28
CA ALA A 329 -10.18 -7.79 10.45
C ALA A 329 -11.50 -8.25 9.81
N ALA A 330 -11.42 -9.01 8.71
CA ALA A 330 -12.58 -9.61 8.05
C ALA A 330 -13.13 -10.86 8.78
N ASN A 331 -12.54 -11.25 9.91
CA ASN A 331 -12.91 -12.46 10.68
C ASN A 331 -12.90 -13.74 9.82
N LYS A 332 -11.97 -13.81 8.86
CA LYS A 332 -11.84 -14.99 8.00
C LYS A 332 -10.72 -15.89 8.47
N PRO A 333 -10.91 -17.22 8.52
CA PRO A 333 -9.83 -18.16 8.73
C PRO A 333 -8.68 -17.93 7.76
N ILE A 334 -7.44 -18.04 8.29
CA ILE A 334 -6.24 -17.68 7.53
C ILE A 334 -5.30 -18.89 7.47
N ILE A 335 -4.80 -19.17 6.26
CA ILE A 335 -3.73 -20.15 6.05
C ILE A 335 -2.60 -19.47 5.30
N THR A 336 -1.37 -19.57 5.81
CA THR A 336 -0.18 -19.02 5.16
C THR A 336 0.94 -20.04 5.08
N SER A 337 1.83 -19.89 4.11
CA SER A 337 3.12 -20.56 4.15
C SER A 337 3.90 -20.15 5.39
N ASN A 338 4.97 -20.89 5.71
CA ASN A 338 5.75 -20.73 6.94
C ASN A 338 6.60 -19.44 6.96
N MET A 339 5.99 -18.29 6.65
CA MET A 339 6.64 -16.97 6.70
C MET A 339 6.92 -16.54 8.15
N LYS A 340 8.12 -15.97 8.41
CA LYS A 340 8.54 -15.51 9.76
C LYS A 340 7.51 -14.54 10.35
N GLU A 341 7.04 -13.57 9.57
CA GLU A 341 6.10 -12.56 10.03
C GLU A 341 4.70 -13.13 10.36
N CYS A 342 4.27 -14.19 9.68
CA CYS A 342 2.97 -14.81 9.91
C CYS A 342 2.93 -15.68 11.17
N ARG A 343 4.06 -16.29 11.58
CA ARG A 343 4.13 -17.19 12.76
C ARG A 343 3.85 -16.50 14.10
N ARG A 344 3.91 -15.19 14.13
CA ARG A 344 3.76 -14.39 15.36
C ARG A 344 2.33 -14.32 15.87
N TYR A 345 1.36 -14.65 15.01
CA TYR A 345 -0.07 -14.48 15.28
C TYR A 345 -0.75 -15.82 15.54
N LYS A 346 -1.48 -15.92 16.64
CA LYS A 346 -2.21 -17.14 17.02
C LYS A 346 -3.40 -17.41 16.11
N SER A 347 -3.93 -16.38 15.43
CA SER A 347 -5.02 -16.48 14.49
C SER A 347 -4.62 -17.06 13.12
N VAL A 348 -3.34 -17.35 12.89
CA VAL A 348 -2.82 -17.77 11.59
C VAL A 348 -2.44 -19.25 11.62
N ASN A 349 -2.98 -20.02 10.69
CA ASN A 349 -2.58 -21.40 10.49
C ASN A 349 -1.42 -21.45 9.48
N ILE A 350 -0.36 -22.15 9.86
CA ILE A 350 0.88 -22.24 9.08
C ILE A 350 1.01 -23.63 8.46
N TYR A 351 1.28 -23.69 7.15
CA TYR A 351 1.63 -24.92 6.47
C TYR A 351 3.06 -24.90 5.94
N GLN A 352 3.65 -26.10 5.75
CA GLN A 352 4.95 -26.32 5.15
C GLN A 352 4.89 -27.26 3.94
N THR A 353 3.87 -28.10 3.88
CA THR A 353 3.64 -29.06 2.78
C THR A 353 2.18 -28.98 2.31
N THR A 354 1.90 -29.45 1.10
CA THR A 354 0.54 -29.55 0.56
C THR A 354 -0.37 -30.38 1.49
N ASP A 355 0.11 -31.50 2.01
CA ASP A 355 -0.67 -32.35 2.90
C ASP A 355 -1.04 -31.62 4.21
N GLN A 356 -0.12 -30.82 4.79
CA GLN A 356 -0.45 -30.00 5.95
C GLN A 356 -1.50 -28.93 5.59
N PHE A 357 -1.41 -28.32 4.40
CA PHE A 357 -2.41 -27.37 3.93
C PHE A 357 -3.80 -28.00 3.88
N GLU A 358 -3.92 -29.19 3.28
CA GLU A 358 -5.18 -29.96 3.19
C GLU A 358 -5.76 -30.24 4.58
N VAL A 359 -4.97 -30.81 5.49
CA VAL A 359 -5.39 -31.09 6.87
C VAL A 359 -5.88 -29.83 7.58
N ILE A 360 -5.24 -28.68 7.37
CA ILE A 360 -5.67 -27.41 7.99
C ILE A 360 -7.00 -26.96 7.39
N VAL A 361 -7.20 -27.06 6.06
CA VAL A 361 -8.48 -26.70 5.41
C VAL A 361 -9.60 -27.58 5.98
N GLU A 362 -9.41 -28.91 6.03
CA GLU A 362 -10.39 -29.83 6.57
C GLU A 362 -10.71 -29.55 8.04
N LYS A 363 -9.70 -29.26 8.87
CA LYS A 363 -9.90 -28.85 10.24
C LYS A 363 -10.76 -27.59 10.37
N ILE A 364 -10.49 -26.57 9.57
CA ILE A 364 -11.23 -25.30 9.60
C ILE A 364 -12.68 -25.54 9.15
N MET A 365 -12.90 -26.32 8.09
CA MET A 365 -14.23 -26.60 7.56
C MET A 365 -15.08 -27.44 8.51
N ASN A 366 -14.46 -28.26 9.37
CA ASN A 366 -15.13 -29.12 10.34
C ASN A 366 -15.19 -28.53 11.77
N MET A 367 -14.81 -27.26 11.97
CA MET A 367 -14.93 -26.59 13.26
C MET A 367 -16.38 -26.58 13.74
N THR A 368 -16.55 -26.92 15.00
CA THR A 368 -17.83 -26.70 15.69
C THR A 368 -18.16 -25.21 15.80
N SER A 369 -19.42 -24.88 16.07
CA SER A 369 -19.85 -23.50 16.24
C SER A 369 -19.07 -22.80 17.36
N ASP A 370 -18.72 -23.49 18.43
CA ASP A 370 -18.01 -22.90 19.56
C ASP A 370 -16.52 -22.71 19.28
N GLU A 371 -15.87 -23.64 18.59
CA GLU A 371 -14.50 -23.50 18.10
C GLU A 371 -14.40 -22.33 17.11
N SER A 372 -15.36 -22.19 16.19
CA SER A 372 -15.40 -21.07 15.25
C SER A 372 -15.56 -19.72 15.98
N LYS A 373 -16.43 -19.63 16.98
CA LYS A 373 -16.58 -18.39 17.78
C LYS A 373 -15.30 -18.04 18.53
N GLU A 374 -14.63 -19.04 19.11
CA GLU A 374 -13.35 -18.80 19.82
C GLU A 374 -12.26 -18.36 18.84
N TYR A 375 -12.21 -18.97 17.66
CA TYR A 375 -11.26 -18.58 16.63
C TYR A 375 -11.50 -17.13 16.15
N VAL A 376 -12.75 -16.70 15.95
CA VAL A 376 -13.11 -15.33 15.61
C VAL A 376 -12.63 -14.34 16.69
N LYS A 377 -12.73 -14.66 17.98
CA LYS A 377 -12.22 -13.79 19.06
C LYS A 377 -10.71 -13.59 18.95
N ILE A 378 -9.96 -14.65 18.58
CA ILE A 378 -8.50 -14.54 18.38
C ILE A 378 -8.20 -13.64 17.19
N LEU A 379 -8.92 -13.82 16.04
CA LEU A 379 -8.81 -12.97 14.85
C LEU A 379 -9.09 -11.50 15.18
N GLU A 380 -10.18 -11.22 15.88
CA GLU A 380 -10.54 -9.86 16.28
C GLU A 380 -9.49 -9.21 17.17
N LYS A 381 -8.95 -9.96 18.13
CA LYS A 381 -7.89 -9.46 19.00
C LYS A 381 -6.65 -9.10 18.19
N ASP A 382 -6.16 -10.02 17.36
CA ASP A 382 -4.97 -9.79 16.53
C ASP A 382 -5.21 -8.62 15.56
N ALA A 383 -6.42 -8.50 14.96
CA ALA A 383 -6.78 -7.38 14.10
C ALA A 383 -6.77 -6.03 14.83
N LYS A 384 -7.40 -5.95 16.01
CA LYS A 384 -7.45 -4.73 16.83
C LYS A 384 -6.06 -4.31 17.34
N ASP A 385 -5.17 -5.27 17.52
CA ASP A 385 -3.79 -5.00 17.96
C ASP A 385 -2.89 -4.54 16.79
N ASN A 386 -3.31 -4.73 15.55
CA ASN A 386 -2.54 -4.44 14.35
C ASN A 386 -3.28 -3.53 13.37
N THR A 387 -3.67 -2.33 13.83
CA THR A 387 -4.32 -1.31 13.00
C THR A 387 -3.33 -0.26 12.53
N TRP A 388 -3.64 0.41 11.42
CA TRP A 388 -2.85 1.54 10.92
C TRP A 388 -2.77 2.70 11.92
N GLU A 389 -3.82 2.90 12.73
CA GLU A 389 -3.80 3.89 13.81
C GLU A 389 -2.69 3.58 14.82
N LYS A 390 -2.62 2.33 15.32
CA LYS A 390 -1.56 1.92 16.27
C LYS A 390 -0.16 2.05 15.66
N ARG A 391 -0.01 1.80 14.35
CA ARG A 391 1.29 2.01 13.67
C ARG A 391 1.66 3.49 13.61
N ALA A 392 0.71 4.35 13.31
CA ALA A 392 0.93 5.80 13.31
C ALA A 392 1.28 6.30 14.72
N ASP A 393 0.57 5.83 15.77
CA ASP A 393 0.86 6.19 17.16
C ASP A 393 2.28 5.77 17.56
N MET A 394 2.69 4.55 17.26
CA MET A 394 4.04 4.05 17.53
C MET A 394 5.13 4.95 16.93
N ILE A 395 4.94 5.39 15.68
CA ILE A 395 5.89 6.29 14.99
C ILE A 395 5.91 7.67 15.66
N ILE A 396 4.74 8.23 15.96
CA ILE A 396 4.60 9.54 16.60
C ILE A 396 5.20 9.54 18.00
N ASP A 397 4.91 8.50 18.81
CA ASP A 397 5.44 8.38 20.17
C ASP A 397 6.95 8.37 20.17
N TYR A 398 7.58 7.63 19.26
CA TYR A 398 9.04 7.65 19.14
C TYR A 398 9.57 9.05 18.77
N LEU A 399 8.94 9.72 17.80
CA LEU A 399 9.35 11.06 17.37
C LEU A 399 9.19 12.11 18.47
N ASN A 400 8.28 11.93 19.42
CA ASN A 400 8.06 12.84 20.54
C ASN A 400 9.02 12.58 21.73
N LEU A 401 9.61 11.37 21.81
CA LEU A 401 10.55 11.02 22.88
C LEU A 401 11.98 11.55 22.61
N TYR A 402 12.31 11.78 21.37
CA TYR A 402 13.62 12.22 20.89
C TYR A 402 13.49 13.49 20.03
#